data_fc41fde97ad42348310f4e0c8b6ecb76
#
_entry.id   fc41fde97ad42348310f4e0c8b6ecb76
#
_cell.length_a   1.000
_cell.length_b   1.000
_cell.length_c   1.000
_cell.angle_alpha   90.00
_cell.angle_beta   90.00
_cell.angle_gamma   90.00
#
_symmetry.space_group_name_H-M   'P 1'
#
loop_
_entity.id
_entity.type
_entity.pdbx_description
1 polymer ?
#
loop_
_entity_poly.entity_id
_entity_poly.type
_entity_poly.pdbx_seq_one_letter_code
_entity_poly.pdbx_strand_id
1 'polypeptide(L)'
;IFHIDMKSDLRLPIIIIHSVTSFGSVGGGWLSSHLIKRAWPAFKARKVSMLIFALCVVPIMLLQYSNSLWLAITLISLATAAHQAWSATIFTTASDMFPKRAVSSVVGIGGMAGSIGGTLFPMVIGAMLDHYKLIGNIGIGYNILFTICAVAYLLAWGIMHLFAPKMEQVKLD
;
A
#
# COMPACT_ATOMS: atom_id res chain seq x y z
N ILE A 1 -25.04 6.53 1.66
CA ILE A 1 -24.47 6.64 0.29
C ILE A 1 -24.55 8.10 -0.07
N PHE A 2 -23.41 8.71 -0.40
CA PHE A 2 -23.32 10.12 -0.72
C PHE A 2 -23.95 10.40 -2.09
N HIS A 3 -24.91 11.34 -2.16
CA HIS A 3 -25.37 11.88 -3.44
C HIS A 3 -24.27 12.84 -3.97
N ILE A 4 -23.40 12.31 -4.79
CA ILE A 4 -22.25 13.04 -5.34
C ILE A 4 -22.52 13.25 -6.83
N ASP A 5 -22.52 14.51 -7.30
CA ASP A 5 -22.46 14.80 -8.71
C ASP A 5 -21.06 14.49 -9.24
N MET A 6 -20.97 13.48 -10.12
CA MET A 6 -19.72 12.95 -10.66
C MET A 6 -18.85 14.00 -11.38
N LYS A 7 -19.44 15.10 -11.84
CA LYS A 7 -18.72 16.11 -12.62
C LYS A 7 -18.17 17.29 -11.79
N SER A 8 -18.87 17.67 -10.72
CA SER A 8 -18.49 18.84 -9.90
C SER A 8 -17.84 18.45 -8.59
N ASP A 9 -18.38 17.44 -7.90
CA ASP A 9 -18.04 17.18 -6.51
C ASP A 9 -16.82 16.27 -6.34
N LEU A 10 -16.42 15.49 -7.37
CA LEU A 10 -15.27 14.58 -7.30
C LEU A 10 -13.92 15.23 -7.64
N ARG A 11 -13.89 16.43 -8.22
CA ARG A 11 -12.62 17.06 -8.64
C ARG A 11 -11.68 17.32 -7.46
N LEU A 12 -12.19 17.96 -6.41
CA LEU A 12 -11.39 18.26 -5.21
C LEU A 12 -10.92 17.00 -4.48
N PRO A 13 -11.80 16.00 -4.18
CA PRO A 13 -11.37 14.74 -3.62
C PRO A 13 -10.24 14.06 -4.39
N ILE A 14 -10.35 13.97 -5.71
CA ILE A 14 -9.34 13.32 -6.55
C ILE A 14 -8.00 14.06 -6.49
N ILE A 15 -8.02 15.39 -6.56
CA ILE A 15 -6.79 16.22 -6.45
C ILE A 15 -6.13 16.01 -5.08
N ILE A 16 -6.91 16.02 -4.00
CA ILE A 16 -6.39 15.84 -2.64
C ILE A 16 -5.75 14.47 -2.50
N ILE A 17 -6.47 13.40 -2.88
CA ILE A 17 -5.97 12.02 -2.77
C ILE A 17 -4.66 11.87 -3.55
N HIS A 18 -4.58 12.31 -4.79
CA HIS A 18 -3.38 12.18 -5.61
C HIS A 18 -2.21 13.02 -5.10
N SER A 19 -2.48 14.24 -4.61
CA SER A 19 -1.45 15.09 -4.01
C SER A 19 -0.86 14.44 -2.75
N VAL A 20 -1.71 13.97 -1.84
CA VAL A 20 -1.27 13.31 -0.61
C VAL A 20 -0.53 12.00 -0.91
N THR A 21 -0.99 11.24 -1.91
CA THR A 21 -0.33 10.02 -2.37
C THR A 21 1.09 10.28 -2.87
N SER A 22 1.31 11.39 -3.61
CA SER A 22 2.64 11.78 -4.09
C SER A 22 3.58 12.11 -2.93
N PHE A 23 3.11 12.81 -1.90
CA PHE A 23 3.89 13.04 -0.68
C PHE A 23 4.20 11.74 0.07
N GLY A 24 3.32 10.74 -0.01
CA GLY A 24 3.57 9.40 0.55
C GLY A 24 4.84 8.75 0.00
N SER A 25 5.08 8.85 -1.31
CA SER A 25 6.30 8.32 -1.94
C SER A 25 7.57 8.95 -1.36
N VAL A 26 7.59 10.27 -1.22
CA VAL A 26 8.71 11.02 -0.60
C VAL A 26 8.87 10.63 0.86
N GLY A 27 7.76 10.54 1.61
CA GLY A 27 7.74 10.15 3.02
C GLY A 27 8.33 8.77 3.27
N GLY A 28 8.08 7.81 2.36
CA GLY A 28 8.63 6.45 2.43
C GLY A 28 10.14 6.41 2.40
N GLY A 29 10.74 7.12 1.44
CA GLY A 29 12.18 7.27 1.34
C GLY A 29 12.78 8.04 2.52
N TRP A 30 12.11 9.12 2.93
CA TRP A 30 12.58 9.98 4.02
C TRP A 30 12.60 9.25 5.37
N LEU A 31 11.53 8.54 5.74
CA LEU A 31 11.45 7.86 7.04
C LEU A 31 12.57 6.84 7.23
N SER A 32 12.73 5.95 6.24
CA SER A 32 13.78 4.93 6.30
C SER A 32 15.18 5.53 6.29
N SER A 33 15.41 6.57 5.49
CA SER A 33 16.70 7.28 5.45
C SER A 33 16.98 8.03 6.75
N HIS A 34 15.96 8.61 7.39
CA HIS A 34 16.09 9.28 8.68
C HIS A 34 16.49 8.29 9.79
N LEU A 35 15.89 7.10 9.81
CA LEU A 35 16.27 6.06 10.77
C LEU A 35 17.72 5.57 10.56
N ILE A 36 18.14 5.41 9.29
CA ILE A 36 19.53 5.03 8.98
C ILE A 36 20.51 6.12 9.44
N LYS A 37 20.19 7.40 9.22
CA LYS A 37 21.01 8.52 9.74
C LYS A 37 21.14 8.55 11.26
N ARG A 38 20.19 7.96 11.98
CA ARG A 38 20.22 7.75 13.44
C ARG A 38 20.97 6.48 13.86
N ALA A 39 21.87 5.97 13.02
CA ALA A 39 22.68 4.78 13.24
C ALA A 39 21.90 3.46 13.39
N TRP A 40 20.66 3.40 12.85
CA TRP A 40 19.93 2.15 12.75
C TRP A 40 20.52 1.30 11.60
N PRO A 41 20.67 -0.03 11.78
CA PRO A 41 20.99 -0.91 10.67
C PRO A 41 19.96 -0.76 9.54
N ALA A 42 20.43 -0.68 8.29
CA ALA A 42 19.56 -0.41 7.14
C ALA A 42 18.35 -1.38 7.06
N PHE A 43 18.60 -2.68 7.30
CA PHE A 43 17.55 -3.68 7.29
C PHE A 43 16.46 -3.45 8.35
N LYS A 44 16.85 -3.01 9.57
CA LYS A 44 15.88 -2.68 10.63
C LYS A 44 15.08 -1.43 10.27
N ALA A 45 15.75 -0.39 9.77
CA ALA A 45 15.12 0.85 9.36
C ALA A 45 14.07 0.60 8.26
N ARG A 46 14.40 -0.20 7.23
CA ARG A 46 13.46 -0.56 6.16
C ARG A 46 12.26 -1.33 6.70
N LYS A 47 12.49 -2.40 7.49
CA LYS A 47 11.40 -3.20 8.06
C LYS A 47 10.46 -2.41 8.97
N VAL A 48 11.02 -1.57 9.84
CA VAL A 48 10.20 -0.73 10.74
C VAL A 48 9.41 0.30 9.94
N SER A 49 10.01 0.95 8.94
CA SER A 49 9.29 1.87 8.07
C SER A 49 8.13 1.18 7.36
N MET A 50 8.35 -0.01 6.80
CA MET A 50 7.29 -0.80 6.15
C MET A 50 6.19 -1.20 7.12
N LEU A 51 6.52 -1.58 8.36
CA LEU A 51 5.51 -1.87 9.38
C LEU A 51 4.66 -0.64 9.71
N ILE A 52 5.29 0.52 9.86
CA ILE A 52 4.57 1.78 10.13
C ILE A 52 3.60 2.06 8.97
N PHE A 53 4.03 1.94 7.72
CA PHE A 53 3.15 2.16 6.57
C PHE A 53 2.05 1.11 6.48
N ALA A 54 2.32 -0.16 6.79
CA ALA A 54 1.30 -1.20 6.88
C ALA A 54 0.23 -0.85 7.93
N LEU A 55 0.64 -0.36 9.09
CA LEU A 55 -0.28 0.11 10.15
C LEU A 55 -1.07 1.35 9.72
N CYS A 56 -0.49 2.25 8.93
CA CYS A 56 -1.20 3.42 8.39
C CYS A 56 -2.30 3.07 7.38
N VAL A 57 -2.28 1.87 6.79
CA VAL A 57 -3.37 1.40 5.92
C VAL A 57 -4.55 0.87 6.73
N VAL A 58 -4.33 0.32 7.91
CA VAL A 58 -5.38 -0.33 8.74
C VAL A 58 -6.62 0.55 8.97
N PRO A 59 -6.49 1.87 9.23
CA PRO A 59 -7.66 2.74 9.45
C PRO A 59 -8.66 2.77 8.30
N ILE A 60 -8.32 2.28 7.09
CA ILE A 60 -9.27 2.20 5.96
C ILE A 60 -10.50 1.34 6.29
N MET A 61 -10.39 0.41 7.25
CA MET A 61 -11.52 -0.37 7.74
C MET A 61 -12.63 0.52 8.34
N LEU A 62 -12.29 1.70 8.85
CA LEU A 62 -13.26 2.63 9.43
C LEU A 62 -14.13 3.30 8.37
N LEU A 63 -13.76 3.18 7.08
CA LEU A 63 -14.47 3.80 5.98
C LEU A 63 -15.92 3.29 5.88
N GLN A 64 -16.15 2.03 6.19
CA GLN A 64 -17.48 1.40 6.18
C GLN A 64 -18.45 2.02 7.21
N TYR A 65 -17.93 2.60 8.28
CA TYR A 65 -18.72 3.25 9.35
C TYR A 65 -18.82 4.77 9.17
N SER A 66 -18.16 5.31 8.13
CA SER A 66 -18.10 6.75 7.89
C SER A 66 -19.34 7.25 7.15
N ASN A 67 -20.00 8.22 7.73
CA ASN A 67 -21.07 9.00 7.07
C ASN A 67 -20.57 10.36 6.55
N SER A 68 -19.27 10.66 6.70
CA SER A 68 -18.65 11.92 6.28
C SER A 68 -17.77 11.73 5.05
N LEU A 69 -18.06 12.47 3.98
CA LEU A 69 -17.24 12.48 2.77
C LEU A 69 -15.78 12.87 3.06
N TRP A 70 -15.56 13.87 3.92
CA TRP A 70 -14.22 14.32 4.27
C TRP A 70 -13.42 13.29 5.06
N LEU A 71 -14.08 12.54 5.94
CA LEU A 71 -13.43 11.43 6.64
C LEU A 71 -13.05 10.32 5.65
N ALA A 72 -13.93 10.02 4.69
CA ALA A 72 -13.63 9.06 3.64
C ALA A 72 -12.42 9.49 2.79
N ILE A 73 -12.37 10.74 2.36
CA ILE A 73 -11.23 11.29 1.60
C ILE A 73 -9.94 11.18 2.41
N THR A 74 -9.98 11.51 3.70
CA THR A 74 -8.81 11.45 4.58
C THR A 74 -8.30 10.02 4.74
N LEU A 75 -9.18 9.04 5.00
CA LEU A 75 -8.79 7.64 5.15
C LEU A 75 -8.23 7.04 3.85
N ILE A 76 -8.85 7.34 2.72
CA ILE A 76 -8.36 6.91 1.40
C ILE A 76 -7.01 7.57 1.10
N SER A 77 -6.86 8.86 1.36
CA SER A 77 -5.59 9.59 1.14
C SER A 77 -4.46 9.00 2.00
N LEU A 78 -4.75 8.69 3.26
CA LEU A 78 -3.78 8.06 4.17
C LEU A 78 -3.37 6.68 3.66
N ALA A 79 -4.34 5.84 3.27
CA ALA A 79 -4.06 4.50 2.79
C ALA A 79 -3.27 4.51 1.48
N THR A 80 -3.61 5.39 0.52
CA THR A 80 -2.88 5.51 -0.75
C THR A 80 -1.49 6.10 -0.57
N ALA A 81 -1.31 7.07 0.34
CA ALA A 81 0.00 7.59 0.70
C ALA A 81 0.89 6.52 1.35
N ALA A 82 0.32 5.74 2.27
CA ALA A 82 1.03 4.62 2.91
C ALA A 82 1.40 3.52 1.89
N HIS A 83 0.51 3.23 0.92
CA HIS A 83 0.80 2.34 -0.21
C HIS A 83 2.01 2.81 -1.02
N GLN A 84 2.07 4.09 -1.40
CA GLN A 84 3.19 4.65 -2.16
C GLN A 84 4.49 4.65 -1.35
N ALA A 85 4.41 4.96 -0.05
CA ALA A 85 5.56 4.89 0.85
C ALA A 85 6.09 3.44 0.99
N TRP A 86 5.19 2.47 1.08
CA TRP A 86 5.53 1.05 1.08
C TRP A 86 6.24 0.64 -0.21
N SER A 87 5.65 0.99 -1.37
CA SER A 87 6.19 0.68 -2.69
C SER A 87 7.60 1.26 -2.87
N ALA A 88 7.81 2.53 -2.53
CA ALA A 88 9.11 3.18 -2.58
C ALA A 88 10.15 2.45 -1.68
N THR A 89 9.72 1.97 -0.50
CA THR A 89 10.61 1.26 0.42
C THR A 89 10.97 -0.14 -0.09
N ILE A 90 10.07 -0.85 -0.78
CA ILE A 90 10.37 -2.15 -1.42
C ILE A 90 11.46 -2.00 -2.47
N PHE A 91 11.36 -1.01 -3.37
CA PHE A 91 12.36 -0.79 -4.42
C PHE A 91 13.73 -0.44 -3.84
N THR A 92 13.76 0.40 -2.80
CA THR A 92 15.02 0.73 -2.13
C THR A 92 15.60 -0.48 -1.38
N THR A 93 14.77 -1.34 -0.80
CA THR A 93 15.20 -2.58 -0.16
C THR A 93 15.84 -3.54 -1.18
N ALA A 94 15.24 -3.69 -2.36
CA ALA A 94 15.84 -4.49 -3.44
C ALA A 94 17.22 -3.95 -3.85
N SER A 95 17.37 -2.63 -3.94
CA SER A 95 18.66 -1.99 -4.26
C SER A 95 19.70 -2.17 -3.15
N ASP A 96 19.29 -2.29 -1.89
CA ASP A 96 20.19 -2.51 -0.76
C ASP A 96 20.65 -3.98 -0.65
N MET A 97 19.79 -4.93 -1.07
CA MET A 97 20.05 -6.37 -0.93
C MET A 97 20.81 -6.99 -2.11
N PHE A 98 20.64 -6.45 -3.31
CA PHE A 98 21.19 -7.05 -4.52
C PHE A 98 22.31 -6.20 -5.12
N PRO A 99 23.37 -6.83 -5.70
CA PRO A 99 24.41 -6.09 -6.41
C PRO A 99 23.82 -5.40 -7.65
N LYS A 100 24.42 -4.26 -8.02
CA LYS A 100 23.90 -3.37 -9.08
C LYS A 100 23.53 -4.09 -10.39
N ARG A 101 24.27 -5.14 -10.75
CA ARG A 101 24.03 -5.94 -11.97
C ARG A 101 22.72 -6.76 -11.92
N ALA A 102 22.20 -7.06 -10.73
CA ALA A 102 21.01 -7.89 -10.53
C ALA A 102 19.75 -7.07 -10.16
N VAL A 103 19.91 -5.83 -9.69
CA VAL A 103 18.79 -4.99 -9.19
C VAL A 103 17.69 -4.85 -10.25
N SER A 104 18.06 -4.56 -11.50
CA SER A 104 17.08 -4.38 -12.58
C SER A 104 16.24 -5.63 -12.84
N SER A 105 16.88 -6.81 -12.83
CA SER A 105 16.18 -8.10 -13.02
C SER A 105 15.24 -8.40 -11.85
N VAL A 106 15.70 -8.20 -10.62
CA VAL A 106 14.89 -8.42 -9.40
C VAL A 106 13.67 -7.47 -9.38
N VAL A 107 13.90 -6.18 -9.64
CA VAL A 107 12.82 -5.18 -9.72
C VAL A 107 11.86 -5.50 -10.87
N GLY A 108 12.39 -5.96 -12.01
CA GLY A 108 11.56 -6.36 -13.17
C GLY A 108 10.64 -7.54 -12.86
N ILE A 109 11.17 -8.60 -12.22
CA ILE A 109 10.37 -9.76 -11.78
C ILE A 109 9.32 -9.35 -10.76
N GLY A 110 9.70 -8.54 -9.76
CA GLY A 110 8.77 -8.00 -8.78
C GLY A 110 7.68 -7.13 -9.41
N GLY A 111 8.05 -6.30 -10.39
CA GLY A 111 7.11 -5.47 -11.16
C GLY A 111 6.13 -6.30 -11.98
N MET A 112 6.58 -7.38 -12.63
CA MET A 112 5.69 -8.32 -13.32
C MET A 112 4.68 -8.97 -12.38
N ALA A 113 5.12 -9.49 -11.25
CA ALA A 113 4.23 -10.06 -10.23
C ALA A 113 3.21 -9.02 -9.73
N GLY A 114 3.67 -7.79 -9.48
CA GLY A 114 2.82 -6.66 -9.11
C GLY A 114 1.77 -6.31 -10.17
N SER A 115 2.15 -6.32 -11.45
CA SER A 115 1.24 -6.05 -12.58
C SER A 115 0.17 -7.13 -12.73
N ILE A 116 0.55 -8.40 -12.59
CA ILE A 116 -0.41 -9.53 -12.60
C ILE A 116 -1.41 -9.37 -11.45
N GLY A 117 -0.94 -9.15 -10.23
CA GLY A 117 -1.80 -8.92 -9.07
C GLY A 117 -2.68 -7.69 -9.23
N GLY A 118 -2.12 -6.58 -9.74
CA GLY A 118 -2.83 -5.33 -10.01
C GLY A 118 -3.91 -5.45 -11.08
N THR A 119 -3.82 -6.43 -11.98
CA THR A 119 -4.85 -6.73 -12.98
C THR A 119 -5.91 -7.70 -12.43
N LEU A 120 -5.48 -8.78 -11.78
CA LEU A 120 -6.39 -9.82 -11.31
C LEU A 120 -7.20 -9.38 -10.09
N PHE A 121 -6.60 -8.65 -9.16
CA PHE A 121 -7.26 -8.24 -7.93
C PHE A 121 -8.52 -7.39 -8.16
N PRO A 122 -8.50 -6.32 -8.98
CA PRO A 122 -9.72 -5.56 -9.30
C PRO A 122 -10.81 -6.40 -9.96
N MET A 123 -10.45 -7.39 -10.80
CA MET A 123 -11.43 -8.28 -11.43
C MET A 123 -12.14 -9.16 -10.39
N VAL A 124 -11.40 -9.75 -9.46
CA VAL A 124 -11.96 -10.55 -8.37
C VAL A 124 -12.85 -9.70 -7.45
N ILE A 125 -12.37 -8.49 -7.10
CA ILE A 125 -13.15 -7.56 -6.27
C ILE A 125 -14.40 -7.09 -6.99
N GLY A 126 -14.33 -6.79 -8.29
CA GLY A 126 -15.49 -6.41 -9.11
C GLY A 126 -16.56 -7.50 -9.10
N ALA A 127 -16.18 -8.74 -9.39
CA ALA A 127 -17.09 -9.89 -9.36
C ALA A 127 -17.71 -10.11 -7.97
N MET A 128 -16.93 -9.94 -6.91
CA MET A 128 -17.41 -10.03 -5.52
C MET A 128 -18.45 -8.93 -5.23
N LEU A 129 -18.17 -7.69 -5.58
CA LEU A 129 -19.10 -6.57 -5.35
C LEU A 129 -20.38 -6.72 -6.15
N ASP A 130 -20.31 -7.19 -7.40
CA ASP A 130 -21.47 -7.47 -8.22
C ASP A 130 -22.35 -8.56 -7.61
N HIS A 131 -21.74 -9.63 -7.08
CA HIS A 131 -22.47 -10.68 -6.37
C HIS A 131 -23.23 -10.11 -5.15
N TYR A 132 -22.54 -9.34 -4.29
CA TYR A 132 -23.20 -8.75 -3.11
C TYR A 132 -24.24 -7.67 -3.47
N LYS A 133 -24.09 -7.00 -4.61
CA LYS A 133 -25.09 -6.07 -5.14
C LYS A 133 -26.36 -6.82 -5.58
N LEU A 134 -26.23 -7.96 -6.26
CA LEU A 134 -27.36 -8.78 -6.72
C LEU A 134 -28.20 -9.31 -5.57
N ILE A 135 -27.58 -9.69 -4.45
CA ILE A 135 -28.28 -10.17 -3.25
C ILE A 135 -28.75 -9.03 -2.32
N GLY A 136 -28.62 -7.77 -2.74
CA GLY A 136 -29.08 -6.60 -1.99
C GLY A 136 -28.22 -6.21 -0.79
N ASN A 137 -27.03 -6.81 -0.62
CA ASN A 137 -26.16 -6.63 0.56
C ASN A 137 -24.76 -6.07 0.20
N ILE A 138 -24.71 -5.07 -0.66
CA ILE A 138 -23.46 -4.47 -1.14
C ILE A 138 -22.53 -3.97 -0.02
N GLY A 139 -23.08 -3.60 1.14
CA GLY A 139 -22.33 -3.19 2.31
C GLY A 139 -21.40 -4.28 2.82
N ILE A 140 -21.80 -5.55 2.77
CA ILE A 140 -20.95 -6.69 3.13
C ILE A 140 -19.76 -6.79 2.17
N GLY A 141 -19.98 -6.60 0.86
CA GLY A 141 -18.92 -6.59 -0.15
C GLY A 141 -17.86 -5.53 0.15
N TYR A 142 -18.26 -4.30 0.48
CA TYR A 142 -17.33 -3.25 0.86
C TYR A 142 -16.59 -3.55 2.17
N ASN A 143 -17.26 -4.16 3.16
CA ASN A 143 -16.62 -4.56 4.42
C ASN A 143 -15.50 -5.58 4.16
N ILE A 144 -15.75 -6.58 3.31
CA ILE A 144 -14.75 -7.56 2.92
C ILE A 144 -13.60 -6.88 2.19
N LEU A 145 -13.87 -6.00 1.23
CA LEU A 145 -12.86 -5.25 0.49
C LEU A 145 -11.93 -4.47 1.42
N PHE A 146 -12.49 -3.65 2.32
CA PHE A 146 -11.68 -2.84 3.23
C PHE A 146 -10.91 -3.69 4.23
N THR A 147 -11.47 -4.82 4.67
CA THR A 147 -10.76 -5.77 5.53
C THR A 147 -9.56 -6.38 4.79
N ILE A 148 -9.74 -6.82 3.54
CA ILE A 148 -8.65 -7.33 2.71
C ILE A 148 -7.56 -6.27 2.55
N CYS A 149 -7.92 -5.03 2.21
CA CYS A 149 -6.97 -3.93 2.06
C CYS A 149 -6.19 -3.65 3.34
N ALA A 150 -6.86 -3.64 4.50
CA ALA A 150 -6.23 -3.36 5.79
C ALA A 150 -5.24 -4.46 6.20
N VAL A 151 -5.57 -5.73 5.95
CA VAL A 151 -4.78 -6.88 6.41
C VAL A 151 -3.65 -7.24 5.42
N ALA A 152 -3.84 -6.98 4.12
CA ALA A 152 -2.90 -7.39 3.08
C ALA A 152 -1.46 -6.90 3.32
N TYR A 153 -1.27 -5.65 3.77
CA TYR A 153 0.06 -5.09 4.05
C TYR A 153 0.71 -5.70 5.28
N LEU A 154 -0.07 -6.01 6.32
CA LEU A 154 0.43 -6.69 7.52
C LEU A 154 0.84 -8.12 7.19
N LEU A 155 0.05 -8.83 6.37
CA LEU A 155 0.40 -10.16 5.89
C LEU A 155 1.65 -10.13 5.01
N ALA A 156 1.74 -9.19 4.06
CA ALA A 156 2.92 -9.03 3.22
C ALA A 156 4.18 -8.71 4.04
N TRP A 157 4.05 -7.86 5.06
CA TRP A 157 5.14 -7.58 5.99
C TRP A 157 5.53 -8.83 6.79
N GLY A 158 4.57 -9.58 7.29
CA GLY A 158 4.80 -10.82 8.02
C GLY A 158 5.52 -11.87 7.18
N ILE A 159 5.06 -12.09 5.94
CA ILE A 159 5.70 -12.99 4.97
C ILE A 159 7.15 -12.54 4.71
N MET A 160 7.35 -11.26 4.42
CA MET A 160 8.70 -10.70 4.22
C MET A 160 9.58 -10.89 5.46
N HIS A 161 9.02 -10.71 6.68
CA HIS A 161 9.76 -10.89 7.92
C HIS A 161 10.19 -12.34 8.14
N LEU A 162 9.35 -13.30 7.76
CA LEU A 162 9.63 -14.74 7.88
C LEU A 162 10.70 -15.19 6.88
N PHE A 163 10.57 -14.79 5.60
CA PHE A 163 11.48 -15.24 4.54
C PHE A 163 12.80 -14.46 4.49
N ALA A 164 12.82 -13.22 4.93
CA ALA A 164 14.00 -12.38 4.97
C ALA A 164 14.22 -11.78 6.38
N PRO A 165 14.54 -12.60 7.39
CA PRO A 165 14.74 -12.13 8.76
C PRO A 165 15.88 -11.12 8.85
N LYS A 166 16.97 -11.35 8.09
CA LYS A 166 18.09 -10.42 7.91
C LYS A 166 18.20 -10.10 6.42
N MET A 167 18.10 -8.83 6.06
CA MET A 167 18.28 -8.37 4.68
C MET A 167 19.77 -8.11 4.47
N GLU A 168 20.54 -9.17 4.33
CA GLU A 168 21.97 -9.11 4.03
C GLU A 168 22.19 -9.00 2.53
N GLN A 169 23.27 -8.34 2.12
CA GLN A 169 23.58 -8.19 0.70
C GLN A 169 23.95 -9.56 0.10
N VAL A 170 23.27 -9.93 -0.97
CA VAL A 170 23.53 -11.16 -1.72
C VAL A 170 24.87 -11.01 -2.43
N LYS A 171 25.82 -11.92 -2.15
CA LYS A 171 27.05 -12.05 -2.94
C LYS A 171 26.75 -12.97 -4.11
N LEU A 172 26.95 -12.47 -5.32
CA LEU A 172 26.90 -13.28 -6.55
C LEU A 172 28.36 -13.58 -6.93
N ASP A 173 28.71 -14.84 -6.87
CA ASP A 173 29.98 -15.36 -7.39
C ASP A 173 30.05 -15.18 -8.90
#